data_fbf2f89da1d0263d98e4af5573ab96ac
#
_entry.id   fbf2f89da1d0263d98e4af5573ab96ac
#
_cell.length_a   1.000
_cell.length_b   1.000
_cell.length_c   1.000
_cell.angle_alpha   90.00
_cell.angle_beta   90.00
_cell.angle_gamma   90.00
#
_symmetry.space_group_name_H-M   'P 1'
#
loop_
_entity.id
_entity.type
_entity.pdbx_description
1 polymer ?
#
loop_
_entity_poly.entity_id
_entity_poly.type
_entity_poly.pdbx_seq_one_letter_code
_entity_poly.pdbx_strand_id
1 'polypeptide(L)'
;MKARIRPYVQACLVLAMIGLIAASAYAEPYELSKNDVMDPKAIKSPDISLFGVKIGDSEAKAMDVLVNEKIPGIKVEQEALFIFLVDQRKPTGPMAGVRVQDGKVDMIFINNRFAYKTRGLFRNVLNSESPEDIRKLLGHEDYGDENVMGAVLAYDKQGFVINYLGKDVNIEFSPVH
;
A
#
# COMPACT_ATOMS: atom_id res chain seq x y z
N MET A 1 23.07 48.08 -42.10
CA MET A 1 23.53 47.64 -40.79
C MET A 1 22.77 46.32 -40.43
N LYS A 2 23.46 45.16 -40.48
CA LYS A 2 22.86 43.85 -40.12
C LYS A 2 23.27 43.53 -38.70
N ALA A 3 22.30 43.49 -37.78
CA ALA A 3 22.52 43.10 -36.40
C ALA A 3 22.83 41.60 -36.31
N ARG A 4 24.03 41.25 -35.86
CA ARG A 4 24.40 39.88 -35.52
C ARG A 4 23.83 39.54 -34.15
N ILE A 5 22.81 38.69 -34.10
CA ILE A 5 22.29 38.10 -32.87
C ILE A 5 23.33 37.11 -32.37
N ARG A 6 23.75 37.28 -31.12
CA ARG A 6 24.84 36.50 -30.49
C ARG A 6 24.37 35.08 -30.20
N PRO A 7 25.19 34.03 -30.45
CA PRO A 7 24.81 32.61 -30.29
C PRO A 7 24.63 32.14 -28.85
N TYR A 8 24.84 33.01 -27.87
CA TYR A 8 24.74 32.63 -26.44
C TYR A 8 23.31 32.51 -25.89
N VAL A 9 22.33 33.09 -26.57
CA VAL A 9 20.92 33.02 -26.11
C VAL A 9 20.28 31.69 -26.43
N GLN A 10 20.74 30.99 -27.47
CA GLN A 10 20.19 29.66 -27.81
C GLN A 10 20.71 28.54 -26.93
N ALA A 11 21.93 28.64 -26.39
CA ALA A 11 22.49 27.63 -25.50
C ALA A 11 21.79 27.58 -24.12
N CYS A 12 21.33 28.71 -23.59
CA CYS A 12 20.62 28.76 -22.30
C CYS A 12 19.19 28.20 -22.36
N LEU A 13 18.52 28.28 -23.50
CA LEU A 13 17.16 27.76 -23.68
C LEU A 13 17.12 26.21 -23.79
N VAL A 14 18.16 25.62 -24.37
CA VAL A 14 18.27 24.15 -24.48
C VAL A 14 18.61 23.54 -23.14
N LEU A 15 19.45 24.16 -22.31
CA LEU A 15 19.77 23.70 -20.97
C LEU A 15 18.60 23.82 -19.99
N ALA A 16 17.72 24.81 -20.16
CA ALA A 16 16.51 24.96 -19.34
C ALA A 16 15.45 23.90 -19.66
N MET A 17 15.37 23.40 -20.91
CA MET A 17 14.42 22.34 -21.26
C MET A 17 14.88 20.95 -20.84
N ILE A 18 16.18 20.69 -20.75
CA ILE A 18 16.71 19.41 -20.25
C ILE A 18 16.52 19.28 -18.73
N GLY A 19 16.52 20.39 -17.99
CA GLY A 19 16.28 20.42 -16.55
C GLY A 19 14.82 20.16 -16.14
N LEU A 20 13.83 20.36 -17.03
CA LEU A 20 12.42 20.14 -16.72
C LEU A 20 11.94 18.70 -16.97
N ILE A 21 12.70 17.87 -17.69
CA ILE A 21 12.33 16.48 -17.97
C ILE A 21 12.82 15.52 -16.87
N ALA A 22 13.77 15.94 -16.03
CA ALA A 22 14.33 15.10 -14.97
C ALA A 22 13.55 15.12 -13.65
N ALA A 23 12.52 15.95 -13.50
CA ALA A 23 11.76 16.09 -12.25
C ALA A 23 10.45 15.26 -12.20
N SER A 24 10.15 14.46 -13.24
CA SER A 24 8.89 13.69 -13.28
C SER A 24 9.04 12.19 -13.06
N ALA A 25 10.18 11.74 -12.59
CA ALA A 25 10.39 10.30 -12.42
C ALA A 25 10.86 10.01 -11.00
N TYR A 26 9.96 9.74 -10.14
CA TYR A 26 9.94 8.88 -8.97
C TYR A 26 8.89 9.39 -7.99
N ALA A 27 7.65 9.53 -8.47
CA ALA A 27 6.56 9.31 -7.56
C ALA A 27 6.69 7.85 -7.14
N GLU A 28 7.09 7.58 -5.91
CA GLU A 28 7.06 6.22 -5.38
C GLU A 28 5.66 5.67 -5.65
N PRO A 29 5.54 4.44 -6.19
CA PRO A 29 4.25 3.87 -6.50
C PRO A 29 3.37 3.89 -5.23
N TYR A 30 2.16 4.35 -5.39
CA TYR A 30 1.19 4.48 -4.31
C TYR A 30 0.75 3.08 -3.88
N GLU A 31 1.02 2.69 -2.65
CA GLU A 31 0.87 1.32 -2.18
C GLU A 31 -0.53 0.98 -1.72
N LEU A 32 -1.38 1.82 -1.37
CA LEU A 32 -2.79 1.58 -1.09
C LEU A 32 -3.62 2.72 -1.66
N SER A 33 -4.55 2.43 -2.55
CA SER A 33 -5.50 3.43 -3.03
C SER A 33 -6.45 3.86 -1.90
N LYS A 34 -6.91 5.11 -1.94
CA LYS A 34 -7.86 5.70 -0.96
C LYS A 34 -7.37 5.85 0.49
N ASN A 35 -6.08 5.89 0.73
CA ASN A 35 -5.54 6.16 2.06
C ASN A 35 -5.94 7.52 2.67
N ASP A 36 -6.37 8.48 1.85
CA ASP A 36 -6.65 9.85 2.26
C ASP A 36 -8.16 10.13 2.39
N VAL A 37 -8.99 9.08 2.50
CA VAL A 37 -10.44 9.25 2.65
C VAL A 37 -10.76 9.85 4.02
N MET A 38 -11.54 10.92 4.03
CA MET A 38 -11.94 11.60 5.27
C MET A 38 -13.01 10.84 6.06
N ASP A 39 -13.84 10.03 5.39
CA ASP A 39 -14.82 9.16 6.05
C ASP A 39 -14.35 7.71 6.06
N PRO A 40 -13.89 7.19 7.19
CA PRO A 40 -13.43 5.81 7.29
C PRO A 40 -14.48 4.78 6.90
N LYS A 41 -15.76 5.08 7.12
CA LYS A 41 -16.88 4.17 6.80
C LYS A 41 -17.16 4.03 5.31
N ALA A 42 -16.67 4.98 4.50
CA ALA A 42 -16.80 4.91 3.05
C ALA A 42 -15.78 3.96 2.39
N ILE A 43 -14.74 3.54 3.13
CA ILE A 43 -13.70 2.65 2.60
C ILE A 43 -14.26 1.23 2.50
N LYS A 44 -14.09 0.63 1.33
CA LYS A 44 -14.43 -0.77 1.07
C LYS A 44 -13.20 -1.51 0.54
N SER A 45 -13.04 -2.77 0.91
CA SER A 45 -11.90 -3.59 0.46
C SER A 45 -11.73 -3.63 -1.08
N PRO A 46 -12.79 -3.66 -1.93
CA PRO A 46 -12.62 -3.60 -3.38
C PRO A 46 -12.01 -2.29 -3.89
N ASP A 47 -12.04 -1.24 -3.09
CA ASP A 47 -11.42 0.05 -3.44
C ASP A 47 -9.92 0.09 -3.13
N ILE A 48 -9.43 -0.86 -2.34
CA ILE A 48 -8.03 -0.95 -1.93
C ILE A 48 -7.20 -1.62 -3.01
N SER A 49 -6.01 -1.12 -3.24
CA SER A 49 -5.02 -1.79 -4.10
C SER A 49 -3.64 -1.76 -3.47
N LEU A 50 -2.91 -2.85 -3.63
CA LEU A 50 -1.49 -2.97 -3.28
C LEU A 50 -0.68 -2.89 -4.57
N PHE A 51 0.02 -1.76 -4.80
CA PHE A 51 0.73 -1.49 -6.07
C PHE A 51 -0.14 -1.66 -7.33
N GLY A 52 -1.43 -1.38 -7.24
CA GLY A 52 -2.38 -1.53 -8.36
C GLY A 52 -3.05 -2.90 -8.45
N VAL A 53 -2.64 -3.88 -7.63
CA VAL A 53 -3.32 -5.17 -7.50
C VAL A 53 -4.49 -5.05 -6.52
N LYS A 54 -5.67 -5.53 -6.92
CA LYS A 54 -6.91 -5.47 -6.16
C LYS A 54 -7.47 -6.86 -5.89
N ILE A 55 -8.35 -6.94 -4.91
CA ILE A 55 -9.18 -8.13 -4.69
C ILE A 55 -10.02 -8.39 -5.94
N GLY A 56 -10.06 -9.66 -6.37
CA GLY A 56 -10.71 -10.11 -7.60
C GLY A 56 -9.82 -10.06 -8.86
N ASP A 57 -8.66 -9.40 -8.81
CA ASP A 57 -7.70 -9.45 -9.92
C ASP A 57 -7.20 -10.88 -10.16
N SER A 58 -6.83 -11.17 -11.42
CA SER A 58 -6.26 -12.46 -11.77
C SER A 58 -4.86 -12.66 -11.17
N GLU A 59 -4.51 -13.91 -10.92
CA GLU A 59 -3.15 -14.31 -10.55
C GLU A 59 -2.11 -13.78 -11.55
N ALA A 60 -2.39 -13.85 -12.84
CA ALA A 60 -1.50 -13.34 -13.88
C ALA A 60 -1.19 -11.84 -13.70
N LYS A 61 -2.20 -11.02 -13.38
CA LYS A 61 -2.00 -9.59 -13.07
C LYS A 61 -1.18 -9.40 -11.80
N ALA A 62 -1.47 -10.16 -10.75
CA ALA A 62 -0.71 -10.05 -9.49
C ALA A 62 0.77 -10.42 -9.70
N MET A 63 1.03 -11.48 -10.48
CA MET A 63 2.38 -11.89 -10.85
C MET A 63 3.09 -10.82 -11.68
N ASP A 64 2.43 -10.25 -12.67
CA ASP A 64 3.01 -9.22 -13.52
C ASP A 64 3.42 -7.98 -12.70
N VAL A 65 2.50 -7.45 -11.92
CA VAL A 65 2.72 -6.23 -11.15
C VAL A 65 3.68 -6.43 -9.96
N LEU A 66 3.49 -7.50 -9.17
CA LEU A 66 4.24 -7.65 -7.91
C LEU A 66 5.58 -8.38 -8.09
N VAL A 67 5.66 -9.30 -9.07
CA VAL A 67 6.85 -10.16 -9.26
C VAL A 67 7.72 -9.67 -10.40
N ASN A 68 7.11 -9.40 -11.58
CA ASN A 68 7.86 -9.04 -12.79
C ASN A 68 8.29 -7.57 -12.78
N GLU A 69 7.46 -6.66 -12.28
CA GLU A 69 7.83 -5.27 -12.06
C GLU A 69 8.65 -5.16 -10.78
N LYS A 70 9.92 -4.73 -10.91
CA LYS A 70 10.80 -4.56 -9.75
C LYS A 70 10.36 -3.37 -8.91
N ILE A 71 9.75 -3.62 -7.75
CA ILE A 71 9.39 -2.58 -6.80
C ILE A 71 10.64 -2.16 -6.02
N PRO A 72 11.07 -0.88 -6.06
CA PRO A 72 12.29 -0.45 -5.40
C PRO A 72 12.30 -0.73 -3.89
N GLY A 73 13.37 -1.39 -3.42
CA GLY A 73 13.56 -1.70 -2.00
C GLY A 73 12.71 -2.87 -1.48
N ILE A 74 11.97 -3.56 -2.36
CA ILE A 74 11.14 -4.72 -2.02
C ILE A 74 11.72 -5.97 -2.67
N LYS A 75 11.85 -7.03 -1.88
CA LYS A 75 12.05 -8.40 -2.34
C LYS A 75 10.69 -9.09 -2.36
N VAL A 76 10.39 -9.78 -3.44
CA VAL A 76 9.17 -10.58 -3.55
C VAL A 76 9.51 -12.05 -3.28
N GLU A 77 8.72 -12.68 -2.45
CA GLU A 77 8.80 -14.10 -2.13
C GLU A 77 7.45 -14.76 -2.45
N GLN A 78 7.49 -15.92 -3.08
CA GLN A 78 6.30 -16.69 -3.41
C GLN A 78 6.28 -17.96 -2.55
N GLU A 79 5.19 -18.21 -1.88
CA GLU A 79 5.01 -19.40 -1.06
C GLU A 79 3.56 -19.87 -1.13
N ALA A 80 3.35 -21.07 -1.67
CA ALA A 80 2.02 -21.67 -1.86
C ALA A 80 1.03 -20.70 -2.54
N LEU A 81 0.04 -20.21 -1.81
CA LEU A 81 -1.00 -19.29 -2.32
C LEU A 81 -0.62 -17.81 -2.16
N PHE A 82 0.55 -17.49 -1.60
CA PHE A 82 0.90 -16.12 -1.24
C PHE A 82 2.01 -15.55 -2.11
N ILE A 83 1.88 -14.25 -2.41
CA ILE A 83 2.94 -13.40 -2.92
C ILE A 83 3.27 -12.40 -1.81
N PHE A 84 4.42 -12.60 -1.17
CA PHE A 84 4.89 -11.78 -0.05
C PHE A 84 5.82 -10.67 -0.51
N LEU A 85 5.66 -9.49 0.09
CA LEU A 85 6.52 -8.34 -0.07
C LEU A 85 7.37 -8.17 1.19
N VAL A 86 8.68 -8.20 1.04
CA VAL A 86 9.67 -8.15 2.12
C VAL A 86 10.57 -6.93 1.93
N ASP A 87 10.84 -6.16 2.99
CA ASP A 87 11.82 -5.05 2.93
C ASP A 87 13.23 -5.62 2.71
N GLN A 88 13.88 -5.24 1.61
CA GLN A 88 15.25 -5.67 1.31
C GLN A 88 16.27 -5.24 2.36
N ARG A 89 16.03 -4.13 3.07
CA ARG A 89 16.93 -3.60 4.10
C ARG A 89 16.77 -4.30 5.45
N LYS A 90 15.58 -4.87 5.71
CA LYS A 90 15.23 -5.58 6.94
C LYS A 90 14.40 -6.83 6.61
N PRO A 91 15.04 -7.89 6.07
CA PRO A 91 14.31 -9.08 5.62
C PRO A 91 13.89 -9.99 6.79
N THR A 92 13.18 -9.44 7.77
CA THR A 92 12.74 -10.17 8.97
C THR A 92 11.38 -10.83 8.81
N GLY A 93 10.81 -10.81 7.61
CA GLY A 93 9.53 -11.41 7.25
C GLY A 93 8.68 -10.49 6.38
N PRO A 94 7.52 -10.98 5.94
CA PRO A 94 6.60 -10.22 5.11
C PRO A 94 6.13 -8.94 5.79
N MET A 95 6.00 -7.85 5.02
CA MET A 95 5.40 -6.60 5.47
C MET A 95 4.05 -6.35 4.81
N ALA A 96 3.82 -6.94 3.65
CA ALA A 96 2.59 -6.89 2.88
C ALA A 96 2.53 -8.10 1.94
N GLY A 97 1.40 -8.31 1.30
CA GLY A 97 1.26 -9.32 0.26
C GLY A 97 -0.18 -9.54 -0.16
N VAL A 98 -0.34 -10.49 -1.06
CA VAL A 98 -1.64 -10.94 -1.53
C VAL A 98 -1.73 -12.46 -1.41
N ARG A 99 -2.95 -12.95 -1.17
CA ARG A 99 -3.27 -14.37 -1.33
C ARG A 99 -3.98 -14.55 -2.67
N VAL A 100 -3.59 -15.60 -3.38
CA VAL A 100 -4.23 -16.02 -4.63
C VAL A 100 -4.91 -17.35 -4.40
N GLN A 101 -6.20 -17.40 -4.59
CA GLN A 101 -7.01 -18.61 -4.50
C GLN A 101 -7.89 -18.72 -5.74
N ASP A 102 -7.97 -19.92 -6.31
CA ASP A 102 -8.74 -20.20 -7.54
C ASP A 102 -8.40 -19.25 -8.70
N GLY A 103 -7.09 -18.90 -8.85
CA GLY A 103 -6.56 -18.01 -9.88
C GLY A 103 -6.92 -16.54 -9.72
N LYS A 104 -7.40 -16.12 -8.54
CA LYS A 104 -7.77 -14.74 -8.22
C LYS A 104 -7.19 -14.30 -6.89
N VAL A 105 -6.90 -13.02 -6.78
CA VAL A 105 -6.55 -12.38 -5.50
C VAL A 105 -7.80 -12.32 -4.63
N ASP A 106 -7.80 -13.02 -3.51
CA ASP A 106 -8.90 -13.04 -2.55
C ASP A 106 -8.58 -12.37 -1.22
N MET A 107 -7.30 -12.02 -1.00
CA MET A 107 -6.87 -11.27 0.17
C MET A 107 -5.71 -10.35 -0.18
N ILE A 108 -5.71 -9.16 0.43
CA ILE A 108 -4.55 -8.28 0.53
C ILE A 108 -4.25 -8.12 2.01
N PHE A 109 -3.01 -8.21 2.42
CA PHE A 109 -2.64 -7.90 3.80
C PHE A 109 -1.47 -6.93 3.86
N ILE A 110 -1.45 -6.14 4.94
CA ILE A 110 -0.36 -5.24 5.30
C ILE A 110 -0.15 -5.29 6.81
N ASN A 111 1.05 -5.05 7.28
CA ASN A 111 1.32 -4.93 8.71
C ASN A 111 2.12 -3.66 9.05
N ASN A 112 2.40 -3.44 10.33
CA ASN A 112 3.08 -2.23 10.80
C ASN A 112 4.47 -2.01 10.18
N ARG A 113 5.14 -3.05 9.66
CA ARG A 113 6.38 -2.90 8.88
C ARG A 113 6.17 -2.20 7.54
N PHE A 114 4.95 -2.23 7.00
CA PHE A 114 4.57 -1.56 5.77
C PHE A 114 4.19 -0.08 5.98
N ALA A 115 4.06 0.38 7.24
CA ALA A 115 3.59 1.72 7.57
C ALA A 115 4.41 2.86 6.92
N TYR A 116 5.72 2.64 6.68
CA TYR A 116 6.56 3.64 6.01
C TYR A 116 6.30 3.73 4.50
N LYS A 117 5.65 2.73 3.91
CA LYS A 117 5.26 2.67 2.50
C LYS A 117 3.84 3.15 2.26
N THR A 118 3.01 3.30 3.29
CA THR A 118 1.64 3.77 3.18
C THR A 118 1.44 5.16 3.76
N ARG A 119 0.30 5.78 3.55
CA ARG A 119 -0.05 7.14 4.01
C ARG A 119 -1.44 7.17 4.62
N GLY A 120 -1.80 8.35 5.15
CA GLY A 120 -3.15 8.65 5.59
C GLY A 120 -3.65 7.69 6.67
N LEU A 121 -4.91 7.30 6.56
CA LEU A 121 -5.62 6.55 7.58
C LEU A 121 -4.95 5.22 7.93
N PHE A 122 -4.62 4.39 6.94
CA PHE A 122 -4.03 3.07 7.21
C PHE A 122 -2.62 3.16 7.79
N ARG A 123 -1.84 4.19 7.44
CA ARG A 123 -0.58 4.44 8.14
C ARG A 123 -0.81 4.69 9.61
N ASN A 124 -1.82 5.48 9.96
CA ASN A 124 -2.15 5.79 11.35
C ASN A 124 -2.64 4.54 12.08
N VAL A 125 -3.49 3.73 11.44
CA VAL A 125 -3.94 2.45 12.00
C VAL A 125 -2.76 1.50 12.25
N LEU A 126 -1.85 1.35 11.28
CA LEU A 126 -0.66 0.49 11.43
C LEU A 126 0.31 0.97 12.54
N ASN A 127 0.27 2.23 12.91
CA ASN A 127 1.06 2.81 14.00
C ASN A 127 0.27 2.98 15.31
N SER A 128 -0.94 2.44 15.41
CA SER A 128 -1.74 2.50 16.65
C SER A 128 -1.06 1.73 17.77
N GLU A 129 -1.13 2.28 18.97
CA GLU A 129 -0.53 1.69 20.18
C GLU A 129 -1.53 0.87 20.99
N SER A 130 -2.82 0.94 20.63
CA SER A 130 -3.90 0.23 21.29
C SER A 130 -5.07 -0.03 20.36
N PRO A 131 -5.94 -1.03 20.64
CA PRO A 131 -7.20 -1.23 19.94
C PRO A 131 -8.11 -0.01 19.99
N GLU A 132 -8.07 0.75 21.09
CA GLU A 132 -8.87 1.97 21.26
C GLU A 132 -8.41 3.10 20.31
N ASP A 133 -7.12 3.19 19.99
CA ASP A 133 -6.64 4.16 19.01
C ASP A 133 -7.11 3.78 17.60
N ILE A 134 -7.22 2.49 17.30
CA ILE A 134 -7.81 2.00 16.05
C ILE A 134 -9.29 2.40 15.97
N ARG A 135 -10.06 2.23 17.06
CA ARG A 135 -11.46 2.61 17.15
C ARG A 135 -11.67 4.13 17.00
N LYS A 136 -10.76 4.95 17.52
CA LYS A 136 -10.80 6.41 17.31
C LYS A 136 -10.62 6.79 15.85
N LEU A 137 -9.82 6.03 15.09
CA LEU A 137 -9.56 6.29 13.67
C LEU A 137 -10.67 5.76 12.76
N LEU A 138 -11.22 4.58 13.05
CA LEU A 138 -12.12 3.84 12.16
C LEU A 138 -13.58 3.81 12.64
N GLY A 139 -13.82 4.18 13.89
CA GLY A 139 -15.07 3.88 14.58
C GLY A 139 -15.09 2.47 15.16
N HIS A 140 -16.21 2.10 15.79
CA HIS A 140 -16.38 0.75 16.32
C HIS A 140 -16.50 -0.27 15.18
N GLU A 141 -15.88 -1.41 15.39
CA GLU A 141 -15.96 -2.60 14.56
C GLU A 141 -17.38 -3.21 14.55
N ASP A 142 -17.68 -4.01 13.54
CA ASP A 142 -18.93 -4.78 13.48
C ASP A 142 -18.89 -5.96 14.46
N TYR A 143 -17.70 -6.57 14.62
CA TYR A 143 -17.40 -7.60 15.59
C TYR A 143 -15.99 -7.43 16.14
N GLY A 144 -15.82 -7.62 17.45
CA GLY A 144 -14.52 -7.54 18.12
C GLY A 144 -14.36 -8.62 19.17
N ASP A 145 -13.12 -9.12 19.29
CA ASP A 145 -12.67 -9.97 20.41
C ASP A 145 -11.37 -9.40 20.96
N GLU A 146 -11.34 -9.16 22.25
CA GLU A 146 -10.20 -8.54 22.93
C GLU A 146 -9.85 -9.30 24.20
N ASN A 147 -8.57 -9.61 24.37
CA ASN A 147 -8.05 -10.29 25.54
C ASN A 147 -6.64 -9.79 25.89
N VAL A 148 -6.01 -10.38 26.90
CA VAL A 148 -4.68 -9.98 27.38
C VAL A 148 -3.56 -10.12 26.34
N MET A 149 -3.75 -10.87 25.29
CA MET A 149 -2.76 -11.07 24.22
C MET A 149 -2.95 -10.10 23.06
N GLY A 150 -4.16 -9.53 22.89
CA GLY A 150 -4.45 -8.62 21.79
C GLY A 150 -5.92 -8.50 21.46
N ALA A 151 -6.21 -7.98 20.28
CA ALA A 151 -7.56 -7.79 19.78
C ALA A 151 -7.70 -8.20 18.31
N VAL A 152 -8.88 -8.68 17.96
CA VAL A 152 -9.35 -8.84 16.58
C VAL A 152 -10.52 -7.87 16.39
N LEU A 153 -10.42 -6.97 15.44
CA LEU A 153 -11.43 -5.96 15.13
C LEU A 153 -11.90 -6.18 13.69
N ALA A 154 -13.10 -6.71 13.51
CA ALA A 154 -13.67 -7.01 12.21
C ALA A 154 -14.61 -5.88 11.75
N TYR A 155 -14.34 -5.35 10.58
CA TYR A 155 -15.11 -4.35 9.86
C TYR A 155 -15.75 -5.03 8.65
N ASP A 156 -16.66 -5.96 8.91
CA ASP A 156 -17.23 -6.87 7.90
C ASP A 156 -17.93 -6.13 6.75
N LYS A 157 -18.68 -5.06 7.08
CA LYS A 157 -19.35 -4.22 6.08
C LYS A 157 -18.37 -3.50 5.15
N GLN A 158 -17.11 -3.39 5.55
CA GLN A 158 -16.04 -2.76 4.80
C GLN A 158 -15.10 -3.78 4.16
N GLY A 159 -15.14 -5.03 4.63
CA GLY A 159 -14.37 -6.15 4.11
C GLY A 159 -12.92 -6.17 4.60
N PHE A 160 -12.67 -5.78 5.86
CA PHE A 160 -11.34 -5.96 6.45
C PHE A 160 -11.37 -6.29 7.93
N VAL A 161 -10.31 -6.95 8.36
CA VAL A 161 -10.07 -7.34 9.76
C VAL A 161 -8.73 -6.78 10.20
N ILE A 162 -8.67 -6.30 11.43
CA ILE A 162 -7.44 -5.83 12.06
C ILE A 162 -7.10 -6.76 13.20
N ASN A 163 -5.93 -7.37 13.13
CA ASN A 163 -5.34 -8.14 14.20
C ASN A 163 -4.31 -7.27 14.92
N TYR A 164 -4.55 -6.98 16.20
CA TYR A 164 -3.65 -6.26 17.08
C TYR A 164 -3.07 -7.23 18.10
N LEU A 165 -1.78 -7.52 18.03
CA LEU A 165 -1.07 -8.44 18.90
C LEU A 165 0.11 -7.72 19.56
N GLY A 166 -0.12 -7.15 20.74
CA GLY A 166 0.86 -6.35 21.44
C GLY A 166 1.20 -5.08 20.65
N LYS A 167 2.36 -5.08 19.96
CA LYS A 167 2.79 -3.96 19.10
C LYS A 167 2.66 -4.25 17.61
N ASP A 168 2.24 -5.45 17.27
CA ASP A 168 2.08 -5.88 15.88
C ASP A 168 0.65 -5.64 15.44
N VAL A 169 0.48 -4.81 14.42
CA VAL A 169 -0.80 -4.53 13.77
C VAL A 169 -0.76 -5.15 12.38
N ASN A 170 -1.74 -5.98 12.07
CA ASN A 170 -1.95 -6.55 10.74
C ASN A 170 -3.36 -6.23 10.26
N ILE A 171 -3.48 -5.81 9.01
CA ILE A 171 -4.77 -5.52 8.36
C ILE A 171 -4.91 -6.50 7.20
N GLU A 172 -6.02 -7.22 7.17
CA GLU A 172 -6.38 -8.16 6.12
C GLU A 172 -7.64 -7.65 5.42
N PHE A 173 -7.54 -7.38 4.12
CA PHE A 173 -8.64 -7.00 3.26
C PHE A 173 -9.12 -8.23 2.52
N SER A 174 -10.43 -8.46 2.49
CA SER A 174 -11.10 -9.58 1.84
C SER A 174 -12.34 -9.10 1.08
N PRO A 175 -12.97 -9.92 0.22
CA PRO A 175 -14.21 -9.55 -0.43
C PRO A 175 -15.28 -9.14 0.59
N VAL A 176 -16.08 -8.13 0.27
CA VAL A 176 -17.30 -7.80 1.04
C VAL A 176 -18.37 -8.80 0.66
N HIS A 177 -18.97 -9.47 1.64
CA HIS A 177 -20.05 -10.43 1.45
C HIS A 177 -21.43 -9.79 1.62
#